data_c9b524dbea9cc2f6dc0d38669acf2d22
#
_entry.id   c9b524dbea9cc2f6dc0d38669acf2d22
#
_cell.length_a   1.000
_cell.length_b   1.000
_cell.length_c   1.000
_cell.angle_alpha   90.00
_cell.angle_beta   90.00
_cell.angle_gamma   90.00
#
_symmetry.space_group_name_H-M   'P 1'
#
loop_
_entity.id
_entity.type
_entity.pdbx_description
1 polymer ?
#
loop_
_entity_poly.entity_id
_entity_poly.type
_entity_poly.pdbx_seq_one_letter_code
_entity_poly.pdbx_strand_id
1 'polypeptide(L)'
;GSEMCIRDSSERIDDMRAKGFRLTAEDIYSINKASMKDAVVLFNGGCTGELISPEGLLLTNHHCGYDAIQKHSTVEHDYLTNGFWAMSRAEELPNEKLWVRFLVRMEEVTDRIAAGETAAQIVEKAKAEGTGYKASVEQMYYGNQQFLFVYEQFDDVRLVAAPPSSIGKFGGDTDNWIW
;
A
#
# COMPACT_ATOMS: atom_id res chain seq x y z
N GLY A 1 5.45 3.35 -8.90
CA GLY A 1 5.86 4.69 -8.62
C GLY A 1 6.50 4.89 -7.26
N SER A 2 5.77 4.77 -6.16
CA SER A 2 6.28 5.05 -4.80
C SER A 2 7.38 4.08 -4.34
N GLU A 3 7.30 2.81 -4.70
CA GLU A 3 8.31 1.81 -4.33
C GLU A 3 9.68 2.07 -4.99
N MET A 4 9.71 2.55 -6.22
CA MET A 4 10.95 2.96 -6.88
C MET A 4 11.57 4.19 -6.20
N CYS A 5 10.77 5.15 -5.77
CA CYS A 5 11.27 6.33 -5.04
C CYS A 5 11.89 5.96 -3.69
N ILE A 6 11.33 4.98 -2.99
CA ILE A 6 11.87 4.50 -1.71
C ILE A 6 13.21 3.78 -1.92
N ARG A 7 13.33 2.96 -2.98
CA ARG A 7 14.57 2.24 -3.31
C ARG A 7 15.71 3.19 -3.66
N ASP A 8 15.43 4.24 -4.42
CA ASP A 8 16.45 5.20 -4.87
C ASP A 8 16.87 6.20 -3.78
N SER A 9 16.29 6.08 -2.57
CA SER A 9 16.60 6.96 -1.44
C SER A 9 18.07 6.93 -1.04
N SER A 10 18.75 5.78 -1.19
CA SER A 10 20.18 5.67 -0.89
C SER A 10 21.07 6.52 -1.80
N GLU A 11 20.69 6.72 -3.06
CA GLU A 11 21.42 7.53 -4.03
C GLU A 11 21.18 9.04 -3.83
N ARG A 12 20.05 9.40 -3.23
CA ARG A 12 19.62 10.79 -3.05
C ARG A 12 19.69 11.28 -1.61
N ILE A 13 20.17 10.48 -0.68
CA ILE A 13 20.14 10.80 0.74
C ILE A 13 20.93 12.08 1.09
N ASP A 14 22.03 12.33 0.40
CA ASP A 14 22.84 13.51 0.65
C ASP A 14 22.16 14.79 0.17
N ASP A 15 21.49 14.76 -0.96
CA ASP A 15 20.66 15.88 -1.47
C ASP A 15 19.46 16.13 -0.54
N MET A 16 18.82 15.07 -0.05
CA MET A 16 17.72 15.17 0.91
C MET A 16 18.18 15.76 2.24
N ARG A 17 19.36 15.36 2.74
CA ARG A 17 19.96 15.90 3.97
C ARG A 17 20.31 17.37 3.83
N ALA A 18 20.82 17.77 2.68
CA ALA A 18 21.11 19.19 2.39
C ALA A 18 19.85 20.06 2.47
N LYS A 19 18.68 19.48 2.20
CA LYS A 19 17.35 20.10 2.30
C LYS A 19 16.69 19.95 3.70
N GLY A 20 17.43 19.44 4.68
CA GLY A 20 16.96 19.33 6.07
C GLY A 20 16.36 17.96 6.44
N PHE A 21 16.44 16.96 5.58
CA PHE A 21 16.00 15.61 5.90
C PHE A 21 16.92 14.96 6.96
N ARG A 22 16.33 14.34 7.99
CA ARG A 22 17.09 13.83 9.15
C ARG A 22 17.15 12.32 9.25
N LEU A 23 16.37 11.59 8.43
CA LEU A 23 16.39 10.14 8.42
C LEU A 23 17.58 9.62 7.59
N THR A 24 17.96 8.38 7.83
CA THR A 24 18.94 7.67 7.02
C THR A 24 18.25 6.94 5.85
N ALA A 25 19.02 6.49 4.87
CA ALA A 25 18.49 5.63 3.82
C ALA A 25 17.93 4.32 4.40
N GLU A 26 18.54 3.79 5.45
CA GLU A 26 18.11 2.56 6.13
C GLU A 26 16.78 2.76 6.90
N ASP A 27 16.53 3.96 7.44
CA ASP A 27 15.25 4.30 8.07
C ASP A 27 14.10 4.34 7.04
N ILE A 28 14.41 4.68 5.78
CA ILE A 28 13.43 4.71 4.70
C ILE A 28 13.21 3.30 4.15
N TYR A 29 14.29 2.59 3.85
CA TYR A 29 14.27 1.27 3.26
C TYR A 29 15.34 0.36 3.86
N SER A 30 14.91 -0.66 4.58
CA SER A 30 15.77 -1.73 5.08
C SER A 30 15.11 -3.08 4.81
N ILE A 31 15.94 -4.07 4.43
CA ILE A 31 15.50 -5.45 4.29
C ILE A 31 15.55 -6.18 5.64
N ASN A 32 16.48 -5.77 6.50
CA ASN A 32 16.81 -6.49 7.73
C ASN A 32 16.20 -5.86 9.00
N LYS A 33 15.67 -4.65 8.90
CA LYS A 33 15.08 -3.90 10.02
C LYS A 33 13.77 -3.26 9.60
N ALA A 34 12.91 -3.00 10.57
CA ALA A 34 11.73 -2.18 10.36
C ALA A 34 12.13 -0.80 9.82
N SER A 35 11.46 -0.35 8.78
CA SER A 35 11.74 0.91 8.11
C SER A 35 10.43 1.51 7.57
N MET A 36 10.49 2.74 7.05
CA MET A 36 9.32 3.43 6.53
C MET A 36 8.58 2.63 5.43
N LYS A 37 9.30 1.78 4.66
CA LYS A 37 8.68 0.92 3.64
C LYS A 37 7.59 0.01 4.22
N ASP A 38 7.72 -0.41 5.49
CA ASP A 38 6.79 -1.34 6.12
C ASP A 38 5.46 -0.67 6.52
N ALA A 39 5.44 0.67 6.58
CA ALA A 39 4.23 1.43 6.80
C ALA A 39 3.42 1.67 5.51
N VAL A 40 4.02 1.48 4.33
CA VAL A 40 3.36 1.65 3.03
C VAL A 40 2.76 0.32 2.59
N VAL A 41 1.47 0.33 2.30
CA VAL A 41 0.74 -0.87 1.88
C VAL A 41 0.16 -0.70 0.49
N LEU A 42 0.03 -1.80 -0.23
CA LEU A 42 -0.75 -1.88 -1.45
C LEU A 42 -2.23 -2.02 -1.07
N PHE A 43 -3.05 -1.07 -1.50
CA PHE A 43 -4.48 -1.03 -1.21
C PHE A 43 -5.27 -1.45 -2.45
N ASN A 44 -5.94 -2.58 -2.37
CA ASN A 44 -6.81 -3.16 -3.40
C ASN A 44 -6.23 -3.18 -4.83
N GLY A 45 -4.90 -3.31 -4.95
CA GLY A 45 -4.19 -3.52 -6.22
C GLY A 45 -3.95 -2.30 -7.10
N GLY A 46 -4.60 -1.18 -6.83
CA GLY A 46 -4.46 0.04 -7.64
C GLY A 46 -4.04 1.28 -6.86
N CYS A 47 -4.16 1.22 -5.55
CA CYS A 47 -3.84 2.32 -4.64
C CYS A 47 -2.76 1.92 -3.64
N THR A 48 -2.25 2.91 -2.93
CA THR A 48 -1.41 2.74 -1.75
C THR A 48 -2.11 3.34 -0.53
N GLY A 49 -1.70 2.90 0.63
CA GLY A 49 -2.10 3.47 1.91
C GLY A 49 -0.94 3.48 2.87
N GLU A 50 -1.06 4.24 3.94
CA GLU A 50 -0.07 4.36 4.99
C GLU A 50 -0.63 3.88 6.32
N LEU A 51 0.09 2.94 6.94
CA LEU A 51 -0.20 2.48 8.30
C LEU A 51 0.26 3.54 9.29
N ILE A 52 -0.67 4.05 10.12
CA ILE A 52 -0.41 5.15 11.06
C ILE A 52 -0.57 4.77 12.52
N SER A 53 -0.94 3.52 12.80
CA SER A 53 -1.02 3.02 14.17
C SER A 53 -0.59 1.56 14.29
N PRO A 54 -0.13 1.13 15.47
CA PRO A 54 0.19 -0.27 15.72
C PRO A 54 -1.04 -1.19 15.72
N GLU A 55 -2.24 -0.62 15.74
CA GLU A 55 -3.51 -1.35 15.77
C GLU A 55 -4.15 -1.52 14.38
N GLY A 56 -3.44 -1.12 13.31
CA GLY A 56 -3.88 -1.31 11.93
C GLY A 56 -4.68 -0.15 11.34
N LEU A 57 -4.68 1.05 11.96
CA LEU A 57 -5.28 2.21 11.33
C LEU A 57 -4.48 2.63 10.10
N LEU A 58 -5.17 2.71 8.96
CA LEU A 58 -4.58 2.96 7.66
C LEU A 58 -5.23 4.19 7.03
N LEU A 59 -4.42 5.05 6.44
CA LEU A 59 -4.86 6.16 5.60
C LEU A 59 -4.66 5.82 4.13
N THR A 60 -5.60 6.28 3.31
CA THR A 60 -5.48 6.23 1.85
C THR A 60 -6.21 7.42 1.23
N ASN A 61 -6.07 7.62 -0.07
CA ASN A 61 -6.77 8.68 -0.77
C ASN A 61 -8.27 8.43 -0.83
N HIS A 62 -9.06 9.50 -0.83
CA HIS A 62 -10.52 9.43 -0.88
C HIS A 62 -11.01 8.62 -2.09
N HIS A 63 -10.43 8.82 -3.29
CA HIS A 63 -10.83 8.07 -4.48
C HIS A 63 -10.57 6.56 -4.36
N CYS A 64 -9.57 6.14 -3.58
CA CYS A 64 -9.29 4.72 -3.34
C CYS A 64 -10.35 4.05 -2.45
N GLY A 65 -10.94 4.81 -1.54
CA GLY A 65 -12.01 4.38 -0.65
C GLY A 65 -13.42 4.66 -1.16
N TYR A 66 -13.56 5.38 -2.29
CA TYR A 66 -14.84 5.89 -2.76
C TYR A 66 -15.93 4.82 -2.88
N ASP A 67 -15.61 3.71 -3.55
CA ASP A 67 -16.54 2.60 -3.74
C ASP A 67 -16.99 1.97 -2.41
N ALA A 68 -16.07 1.88 -1.44
CA ALA A 68 -16.38 1.37 -0.11
C ALA A 68 -17.33 2.31 0.62
N ILE A 69 -17.08 3.62 0.60
CA ILE A 69 -17.94 4.62 1.21
C ILE A 69 -19.33 4.61 0.55
N GLN A 70 -19.37 4.55 -0.79
CA GLN A 70 -20.61 4.53 -1.55
C GLN A 70 -21.46 3.30 -1.25
N LYS A 71 -20.85 2.10 -1.13
CA LYS A 71 -21.57 0.86 -0.80
C LYS A 71 -22.26 0.89 0.55
N HIS A 72 -21.69 1.62 1.50
CA HIS A 72 -22.27 1.80 2.83
C HIS A 72 -23.24 2.98 2.92
N SER A 73 -23.26 3.85 1.91
CA SER A 73 -24.17 4.99 1.87
C SER A 73 -25.59 4.58 1.47
N THR A 74 -26.56 5.10 2.19
CA THR A 74 -27.99 4.93 1.92
C THR A 74 -28.66 6.30 1.87
N VAL A 75 -29.93 6.35 1.49
CA VAL A 75 -30.72 7.61 1.52
C VAL A 75 -30.82 8.18 2.93
N GLU A 76 -30.87 7.30 3.94
CA GLU A 76 -30.96 7.68 5.36
C GLU A 76 -29.59 8.01 5.98
N HIS A 77 -28.55 7.38 5.48
CA HIS A 77 -27.16 7.52 5.94
C HIS A 77 -26.24 7.77 4.76
N ASP A 78 -26.24 8.98 4.23
CA ASP A 78 -25.38 9.35 3.11
C ASP A 78 -23.97 9.67 3.62
N TYR A 79 -23.19 8.62 3.84
CA TYR A 79 -21.80 8.73 4.29
C TYR A 79 -20.87 9.37 3.25
N LEU A 80 -21.21 9.27 1.97
CA LEU A 80 -20.43 9.89 0.92
C LEU A 80 -20.52 11.43 0.99
N THR A 81 -21.72 11.97 1.20
CA THR A 81 -21.94 13.42 1.29
C THR A 81 -21.57 13.96 2.66
N ASN A 82 -21.98 13.29 3.73
CA ASN A 82 -21.91 13.80 5.10
C ASN A 82 -20.66 13.33 5.86
N GLY A 83 -19.94 12.36 5.33
CA GLY A 83 -18.83 11.70 6.01
C GLY A 83 -19.29 10.60 6.96
N PHE A 84 -18.31 9.87 7.47
CA PHE A 84 -18.48 8.79 8.43
C PHE A 84 -17.37 8.81 9.46
N TRP A 85 -17.68 8.46 10.69
CA TRP A 85 -16.71 8.29 11.76
C TRP A 85 -17.18 7.23 12.74
N ALA A 86 -16.44 6.10 12.84
CA ALA A 86 -16.66 5.09 13.86
C ALA A 86 -16.05 5.54 15.19
N MET A 87 -16.86 5.63 16.22
CA MET A 87 -16.41 5.99 17.58
C MET A 87 -15.88 4.77 18.37
N SER A 88 -16.12 3.58 17.85
CA SER A 88 -15.67 2.31 18.42
C SER A 88 -15.45 1.28 17.32
N ARG A 89 -14.69 0.21 17.63
CA ARG A 89 -14.49 -0.91 16.69
C ARG A 89 -15.78 -1.62 16.29
N ALA A 90 -16.80 -1.56 17.12
CA ALA A 90 -18.11 -2.16 16.80
C ALA A 90 -18.88 -1.39 15.72
N GLU A 91 -18.54 -0.14 15.50
CA GLU A 91 -19.14 0.73 14.49
C GLU A 91 -18.39 0.72 13.16
N GLU A 92 -17.20 0.10 13.12
CA GLU A 92 -16.43 -0.03 11.88
C GLU A 92 -17.20 -0.85 10.84
N LEU A 93 -17.25 -0.38 9.61
CA LEU A 93 -18.04 -1.00 8.55
C LEU A 93 -17.17 -1.95 7.71
N PRO A 94 -17.45 -3.27 7.74
CA PRO A 94 -16.67 -4.24 7.01
C PRO A 94 -16.86 -4.10 5.50
N ASN A 95 -15.78 -4.24 4.73
CA ASN A 95 -15.80 -4.17 3.28
C ASN A 95 -15.53 -5.54 2.67
N GLU A 96 -16.51 -6.09 1.98
CA GLU A 96 -16.31 -7.31 1.20
C GLU A 96 -15.35 -7.06 0.04
N LYS A 97 -14.44 -8.02 -0.20
CA LYS A 97 -13.49 -8.02 -1.32
C LYS A 97 -12.46 -6.90 -1.30
N LEU A 98 -12.38 -6.12 -0.24
CA LEU A 98 -11.31 -5.15 -0.05
C LEU A 98 -10.17 -5.82 0.70
N TRP A 99 -8.94 -5.58 0.25
CA TRP A 99 -7.75 -6.16 0.86
C TRP A 99 -6.59 -5.17 0.87
N VAL A 100 -5.66 -5.41 1.77
CA VAL A 100 -4.38 -4.71 1.82
C VAL A 100 -3.24 -5.72 1.80
N ARG A 101 -2.10 -5.33 1.22
CA ARG A 101 -0.88 -6.14 1.19
C ARG A 101 0.29 -5.36 1.74
N PHE A 102 0.98 -5.99 2.66
CA PHE A 102 2.26 -5.52 3.19
C PHE A 102 3.39 -6.22 2.44
N LEU A 103 4.37 -5.45 1.99
CA LEU A 103 5.55 -6.02 1.35
C LEU A 103 6.42 -6.72 2.40
N VAL A 104 6.51 -8.04 2.31
CA VAL A 104 7.39 -8.85 3.16
C VAL A 104 8.83 -8.77 2.66
N ARG A 105 9.04 -9.03 1.37
CA ARG A 105 10.36 -8.96 0.72
C ARG A 105 10.25 -8.79 -0.79
N MET A 106 11.33 -8.27 -1.34
CA MET A 106 11.58 -8.18 -2.78
C MET A 106 12.93 -8.81 -3.07
N GLU A 107 13.01 -9.65 -4.09
CA GLU A 107 14.22 -10.39 -4.47
C GLU A 107 14.39 -10.37 -5.98
N GLU A 108 15.59 -10.08 -6.46
CA GLU A 108 15.92 -10.26 -7.87
C GLU A 108 16.04 -11.74 -8.20
N VAL A 109 15.32 -12.22 -9.21
CA VAL A 109 15.24 -13.63 -9.60
C VAL A 109 15.65 -13.85 -11.05
N THR A 110 16.28 -12.87 -11.69
CA THR A 110 16.70 -12.91 -13.09
C THR A 110 17.59 -14.13 -13.36
N ASP A 111 18.60 -14.38 -12.53
CA ASP A 111 19.51 -15.51 -12.71
C ASP A 111 18.83 -16.87 -12.50
N ARG A 112 17.87 -16.95 -11.59
CA ARG A 112 17.10 -18.17 -11.34
C ARG A 112 16.27 -18.54 -12.56
N ILE A 113 15.65 -17.55 -13.19
CA ILE A 113 14.84 -17.76 -14.40
C ILE A 113 15.74 -18.10 -15.58
N ALA A 114 16.88 -17.44 -15.72
CA ALA A 114 17.88 -17.77 -16.75
C ALA A 114 18.43 -19.19 -16.60
N ALA A 115 18.51 -19.70 -15.36
CA ALA A 115 18.90 -21.07 -15.06
C ALA A 115 17.80 -22.13 -15.31
N GLY A 116 16.60 -21.69 -15.74
CA GLY A 116 15.49 -22.56 -16.13
C GLY A 116 14.39 -22.74 -15.07
N GLU A 117 14.44 -22.04 -13.93
CA GLU A 117 13.33 -22.02 -12.97
C GLU A 117 12.21 -21.14 -13.53
N THR A 118 10.97 -21.62 -13.52
CA THR A 118 9.86 -20.83 -14.02
C THR A 118 9.36 -19.84 -12.97
N ALA A 119 8.82 -18.69 -13.42
CA ALA A 119 8.19 -17.73 -12.53
C ALA A 119 7.10 -18.35 -11.64
N ALA A 120 6.32 -19.30 -12.20
CA ALA A 120 5.29 -20.02 -11.44
C ALA A 120 5.88 -20.86 -10.29
N GLN A 121 7.00 -21.56 -10.53
CA GLN A 121 7.67 -22.33 -9.48
C GLN A 121 8.21 -21.42 -8.36
N ILE A 122 8.79 -20.27 -8.73
CA ILE A 122 9.29 -19.27 -7.77
C ILE A 122 8.13 -18.74 -6.91
N VAL A 123 7.02 -18.37 -7.54
CA VAL A 123 5.82 -17.86 -6.86
C VAL A 123 5.23 -18.89 -5.90
N GLU A 124 5.07 -20.15 -6.33
CA GLU A 124 4.50 -21.19 -5.46
C GLU A 124 5.40 -21.50 -4.26
N LYS A 125 6.71 -21.50 -4.43
CA LYS A 125 7.66 -21.63 -3.30
C LYS A 125 7.49 -20.48 -2.30
N ALA A 126 7.43 -19.23 -2.80
CA ALA A 126 7.28 -18.05 -1.96
C ALA A 126 5.95 -18.02 -1.20
N LYS A 127 4.85 -18.42 -1.82
CA LYS A 127 3.54 -18.55 -1.15
C LYS A 127 3.53 -19.58 -0.02
N ALA A 128 4.33 -20.64 -0.15
CA ALA A 128 4.43 -21.68 0.87
C ALA A 128 5.21 -21.25 2.13
N GLU A 129 5.92 -20.12 2.09
CA GLU A 129 6.72 -19.62 3.21
C GLU A 129 5.88 -19.09 4.39
N GLY A 130 4.64 -18.69 4.15
CA GLY A 130 3.77 -18.15 5.20
C GLY A 130 2.28 -18.19 4.87
N THR A 131 1.46 -18.20 5.92
CA THR A 131 0.00 -18.14 5.79
C THR A 131 -0.42 -16.77 5.30
N GLY A 132 -1.31 -16.73 4.30
CA GLY A 132 -1.79 -15.45 3.72
C GLY A 132 -0.81 -14.80 2.75
N TYR A 133 0.34 -15.44 2.48
CA TYR A 133 1.30 -14.89 1.53
C TYR A 133 0.78 -14.93 0.10
N LYS A 134 1.01 -13.83 -0.61
CA LYS A 134 0.83 -13.67 -2.04
C LYS A 134 2.17 -13.33 -2.66
N ALA A 135 2.40 -13.80 -3.86
CA ALA A 135 3.65 -13.53 -4.55
C ALA A 135 3.39 -13.30 -6.04
N SER A 136 4.22 -12.47 -6.65
CA SER A 136 4.27 -12.25 -8.09
C SER A 136 5.72 -12.07 -8.54
N VAL A 137 5.98 -12.39 -9.80
CA VAL A 137 7.23 -12.04 -10.47
C VAL A 137 6.93 -10.97 -11.50
N GLU A 138 7.57 -9.82 -11.35
CA GLU A 138 7.38 -8.65 -12.21
C GLU A 138 8.66 -8.36 -13.01
N GLN A 139 8.47 -7.94 -14.26
CA GLN A 139 9.58 -7.49 -15.10
C GLN A 139 9.83 -6.00 -14.87
N MET A 140 11.08 -5.65 -14.65
CA MET A 140 11.53 -4.28 -14.51
C MET A 140 12.59 -3.93 -15.55
N TYR A 141 12.85 -2.64 -15.72
CA TYR A 141 13.87 -2.11 -16.64
C TYR A 141 13.75 -2.67 -18.07
N TYR A 142 12.53 -2.58 -18.61
CA TYR A 142 12.20 -3.08 -19.97
C TYR A 142 12.39 -4.58 -20.15
N GLY A 143 12.20 -5.35 -19.08
CA GLY A 143 12.33 -6.80 -19.10
C GLY A 143 13.74 -7.35 -18.84
N ASN A 144 14.72 -6.47 -18.58
CA ASN A 144 16.10 -6.88 -18.33
C ASN A 144 16.30 -7.51 -16.96
N GLN A 145 15.45 -7.20 -15.99
CA GLN A 145 15.47 -7.75 -14.64
C GLN A 145 14.10 -8.28 -14.24
N GLN A 146 14.10 -9.35 -13.45
CA GLN A 146 12.88 -9.93 -12.91
C GLN A 146 12.97 -9.96 -11.40
N PHE A 147 11.92 -9.47 -10.73
CA PHE A 147 11.84 -9.38 -9.29
C PHE A 147 10.65 -10.18 -8.77
N LEU A 148 10.92 -10.98 -7.77
CA LEU A 148 9.90 -11.61 -6.93
C LEU A 148 9.47 -10.60 -5.87
N PHE A 149 8.16 -10.38 -5.76
CA PHE A 149 7.53 -9.65 -4.67
C PHE A 149 6.74 -10.64 -3.83
N VAL A 150 6.96 -10.61 -2.53
CA VAL A 150 6.22 -11.41 -1.56
C VAL A 150 5.47 -10.47 -0.64
N TYR A 151 4.17 -10.67 -0.51
CA TYR A 151 3.26 -9.85 0.30
C TYR A 151 2.52 -10.72 1.31
N GLU A 152 2.24 -10.15 2.46
CA GLU A 152 1.23 -10.66 3.38
C GLU A 152 -0.08 -9.91 3.13
N GLN A 153 -1.18 -10.63 2.92
CA GLN A 153 -2.49 -10.07 2.59
C GLN A 153 -3.45 -10.17 3.77
N PHE A 154 -4.15 -9.07 4.02
CA PHE A 154 -5.24 -8.98 4.97
C PHE A 154 -6.53 -8.63 4.23
N ASP A 155 -7.59 -9.41 4.46
CA ASP A 155 -8.89 -9.27 3.78
C ASP A 155 -9.96 -8.63 4.67
N ASP A 156 -9.76 -8.54 6.00
CA ASP A 156 -10.66 -7.80 6.90
C ASP A 156 -10.25 -6.33 6.94
N VAL A 157 -10.73 -5.58 5.95
CA VAL A 157 -10.51 -4.14 5.84
C VAL A 157 -11.83 -3.41 6.07
N ARG A 158 -11.83 -2.50 7.04
CA ARG A 158 -13.05 -1.82 7.49
C ARG A 158 -12.96 -0.32 7.27
N LEU A 159 -14.08 0.29 6.94
CA LEU A 159 -14.21 1.74 6.92
C LEU A 159 -14.32 2.25 8.36
N VAL A 160 -13.33 3.05 8.76
CA VAL A 160 -13.24 3.67 10.10
C VAL A 160 -13.67 5.12 10.05
N ALA A 161 -13.25 5.83 9.02
CA ALA A 161 -13.60 7.23 8.82
C ALA A 161 -13.57 7.60 7.34
N ALA A 162 -14.44 8.52 6.97
CA ALA A 162 -14.42 9.17 5.67
C ALA A 162 -14.82 10.65 5.85
N PRO A 163 -14.08 11.62 5.29
CA PRO A 163 -14.49 13.00 5.33
C PRO A 163 -15.74 13.23 4.47
N PRO A 164 -16.55 14.26 4.74
CA PRO A 164 -17.59 14.71 3.84
C PRO A 164 -17.04 15.02 2.44
N SER A 165 -17.80 14.80 1.39
CA SER A 165 -17.41 15.05 0.01
C SER A 165 -16.96 16.48 -0.26
N SER A 166 -17.44 17.44 0.51
CA SER A 166 -17.03 18.85 0.45
C SER A 166 -15.55 19.05 0.82
N ILE A 167 -14.99 18.15 1.64
CA ILE A 167 -13.57 18.14 2.01
C ILE A 167 -12.78 17.25 1.04
N GLY A 168 -13.33 16.09 0.68
CA GLY A 168 -12.68 15.13 -0.23
C GLY A 168 -12.54 15.61 -1.67
N LYS A 169 -13.25 16.68 -2.05
CA LYS A 169 -13.17 17.31 -3.39
C LYS A 169 -12.49 18.67 -3.33
N PHE A 170 -11.37 18.75 -2.68
CA PHE A 170 -10.63 20.00 -2.55
C PHE A 170 -10.00 20.42 -3.89
N GLY A 171 -10.10 21.70 -4.23
CA GLY A 171 -9.46 22.27 -5.42
C GLY A 171 -10.09 21.89 -6.76
N GLY A 172 -11.32 21.35 -6.77
CA GLY A 172 -12.04 20.97 -8.00
C GLY A 172 -11.73 19.57 -8.52
N ASP A 173 -10.77 18.89 -7.96
CA ASP A 173 -10.51 17.48 -8.17
C ASP A 173 -10.87 16.66 -6.93
N THR A 174 -10.99 15.35 -7.08
CA THR A 174 -11.58 14.48 -6.05
C THR A 174 -10.75 14.36 -4.77
N ASP A 175 -9.44 14.62 -4.80
CA ASP A 175 -8.57 14.50 -3.64
C ASP A 175 -7.13 14.94 -3.91
N ASN A 176 -6.89 15.64 -4.98
CA ASN A 176 -5.59 16.21 -5.27
C ASN A 176 -5.59 17.72 -4.98
N TRP A 177 -4.54 18.17 -4.33
CA TRP A 177 -4.28 19.58 -4.18
C TRP A 177 -3.88 20.17 -5.54
N ILE A 178 -4.58 21.22 -5.93
CA ILE A 178 -4.14 22.06 -7.06
C ILE A 178 -3.39 23.22 -6.45
N TRP A 179 -2.12 23.32 -6.80
CA TRP A 179 -1.21 24.41 -6.40
C TRP A 179 -1.39 25.62 -7.29
#